data_115f5b4f2773c0519764523ff667d5de
#
_entry.id   115f5b4f2773c0519764523ff667d5de
#
_cell.length_a   1.000
_cell.length_b   1.000
_cell.length_c   1.000
_cell.angle_alpha   90.00
_cell.angle_beta   90.00
_cell.angle_gamma   90.00
#
_symmetry.space_group_name_H-M   'P 1'
#
loop_
_entity.id
_entity.type
_entity.pdbx_description
1 polymer ?
#
loop_
_entity_poly.entity_id
_entity_poly.type
_entity_poly.pdbx_seq_one_letter_code
_entity_poly.pdbx_strand_id
1 'polypeptide(L)'
;MAVILNIFPDHIDWHDTFDNYVSSKTKILSFLSKGKSERKIIGSNMGKVEKNLPKNFDIKSKNNLKVHRELLLSLGEATKIIGGVELYNKYLEYIKKYEIKYPHRMEQFFELKNKNITFFNDSKATNYHAVSEATKLFTSGKEEGILILHGITKETVENKLNLDPVFKYVIIPEDMNIKLGDHNAEIIHIKHISNLKDVLVKVLNSNQVVLFSCGGSSFNDFEDYQVRGDYFKNTILSMELQDD
;
A
#
# COMPACT_ATOMS: atom_id res chain seq x y z
N MET A 1 -6.71 -25.03 6.67
CA MET A 1 -6.99 -23.62 7.07
C MET A 1 -6.87 -22.75 5.84
N ALA A 2 -7.72 -21.74 5.69
CA ALA A 2 -7.57 -20.68 4.69
C ALA A 2 -7.71 -19.33 5.40
N VAL A 3 -6.89 -18.36 4.97
CA VAL A 3 -6.90 -17.00 5.51
C VAL A 3 -7.09 -16.03 4.36
N ILE A 4 -8.10 -15.17 4.47
CA ILE A 4 -8.33 -14.05 3.57
C ILE A 4 -8.09 -12.78 4.39
N LEU A 5 -7.08 -12.00 4.02
CA LEU A 5 -6.68 -10.80 4.77
C LEU A 5 -7.64 -9.64 4.52
N ASN A 6 -7.88 -9.36 3.25
CA ASN A 6 -8.82 -8.36 2.75
C ASN A 6 -9.14 -8.62 1.29
N ILE A 7 -10.20 -8.03 0.77
CA ILE A 7 -10.53 -8.02 -0.65
C ILE A 7 -11.03 -6.61 -0.98
N PHE A 8 -10.25 -5.89 -1.78
CA PHE A 8 -10.61 -4.58 -2.34
C PHE A 8 -10.66 -4.67 -3.86
N PRO A 9 -11.35 -3.78 -4.55
CA PRO A 9 -11.34 -3.74 -6.00
C PRO A 9 -9.92 -3.69 -6.54
N ASP A 10 -9.56 -4.70 -7.32
CA ASP A 10 -8.29 -4.81 -8.04
C ASP A 10 -8.48 -5.81 -9.19
N HIS A 11 -7.66 -5.74 -10.23
CA HIS A 11 -7.74 -6.65 -11.38
C HIS A 11 -9.12 -6.73 -12.03
N ILE A 12 -9.89 -5.63 -12.04
CA ILE A 12 -11.21 -5.59 -12.67
C ILE A 12 -11.08 -5.70 -14.20
N ASP A 13 -9.96 -5.23 -14.75
CA ASP A 13 -9.53 -5.43 -16.14
C ASP A 13 -9.47 -6.91 -16.55
N TRP A 14 -9.18 -7.81 -15.59
CA TRP A 14 -9.12 -9.26 -15.80
C TRP A 14 -10.40 -10.00 -15.41
N HIS A 15 -11.06 -9.54 -14.36
CA HIS A 15 -12.21 -10.22 -13.78
C HIS A 15 -13.57 -9.68 -14.24
N ASP A 16 -13.58 -8.60 -15.05
CA ASP A 16 -14.74 -7.84 -15.54
C ASP A 16 -15.55 -7.16 -14.43
N THR A 17 -15.77 -7.82 -13.31
CA THR A 17 -16.52 -7.27 -12.17
C THR A 17 -15.84 -7.55 -10.84
N PHE A 18 -16.15 -6.72 -9.84
CA PHE A 18 -15.69 -6.95 -8.48
C PHE A 18 -16.24 -8.26 -7.89
N ASP A 19 -17.47 -8.64 -8.23
CA ASP A 19 -18.08 -9.89 -7.76
C ASP A 19 -17.35 -11.13 -8.32
N ASN A 20 -16.91 -11.09 -9.58
CA ASN A 20 -16.08 -12.13 -10.18
C ASN A 20 -14.72 -12.23 -9.47
N TYR A 21 -14.10 -11.09 -9.17
CA TYR A 21 -12.85 -11.04 -8.42
C TYR A 21 -13.01 -11.64 -7.01
N VAL A 22 -14.06 -11.25 -6.26
CA VAL A 22 -14.40 -11.82 -4.95
C VAL A 22 -14.60 -13.33 -5.05
N SER A 23 -15.39 -13.78 -6.02
CA SER A 23 -15.66 -15.20 -6.27
C SER A 23 -14.36 -15.97 -6.51
N SER A 24 -13.46 -15.41 -7.32
CA SER A 24 -12.15 -16.02 -7.60
C SER A 24 -11.29 -16.12 -6.34
N LYS A 25 -11.20 -15.07 -5.52
CA LYS A 25 -10.45 -15.07 -4.26
C LYS A 25 -11.02 -16.02 -3.22
N THR A 26 -12.32 -16.16 -3.16
CA THR A 26 -13.00 -17.02 -2.18
C THR A 26 -12.98 -18.51 -2.56
N LYS A 27 -12.58 -18.86 -3.79
CA LYS A 27 -12.38 -20.27 -4.21
C LYS A 27 -11.46 -21.06 -3.29
N ILE A 28 -10.47 -20.39 -2.65
CA ILE A 28 -9.58 -21.04 -1.68
C ILE A 28 -10.36 -21.76 -0.56
N LEU A 29 -11.57 -21.31 -0.28
CA LEU A 29 -12.43 -21.86 0.76
C LEU A 29 -13.05 -23.19 0.38
N SER A 30 -13.19 -23.47 -0.94
CA SER A 30 -13.73 -24.74 -1.44
C SER A 30 -12.76 -25.92 -1.23
N PHE A 31 -11.48 -25.63 -1.07
CA PHE A 31 -10.45 -26.64 -0.79
C PHE A 31 -10.41 -27.07 0.70
N LEU A 32 -11.15 -26.39 1.56
CA LEU A 32 -11.27 -26.78 2.96
C LEU A 32 -12.18 -28.01 3.07
N SER A 33 -11.68 -29.09 3.66
CA SER A 33 -12.47 -30.30 3.92
C SER A 33 -13.75 -29.97 4.70
N LYS A 34 -14.86 -30.66 4.42
CA LYS A 34 -16.15 -30.45 5.07
C LYS A 34 -16.20 -30.83 6.57
N GLY A 35 -15.10 -31.33 7.12
CA GLY A 35 -14.95 -31.65 8.55
C GLY A 35 -14.25 -30.54 9.32
N LYS A 36 -14.39 -30.49 10.59
CA LYS A 36 -13.80 -29.71 11.72
C LYS A 36 -12.75 -28.60 11.48
N SER A 37 -12.45 -28.18 10.25
CA SER A 37 -11.49 -27.12 9.99
C SER A 37 -12.09 -25.76 10.34
N GLU A 38 -11.49 -25.08 11.28
CA GLU A 38 -11.83 -23.69 11.57
C GLU A 38 -11.53 -22.84 10.33
N ARG A 39 -12.56 -22.20 9.81
CA ARG A 39 -12.51 -21.27 8.71
C ARG A 39 -12.43 -19.88 9.32
N LYS A 40 -11.28 -19.22 9.24
CA LYS A 40 -11.13 -17.84 9.73
C LYS A 40 -10.86 -16.90 8.58
N ILE A 41 -11.66 -15.86 8.50
CA ILE A 41 -11.37 -14.67 7.71
C ILE A 41 -10.94 -13.61 8.69
N ILE A 42 -9.74 -13.08 8.46
CA ILE A 42 -9.18 -12.00 9.25
C ILE A 42 -8.95 -10.87 8.26
N GLY A 43 -9.75 -9.82 8.35
CA GLY A 43 -9.60 -8.69 7.44
C GLY A 43 -10.22 -7.42 7.96
N SER A 44 -9.71 -6.30 7.50
CA SER A 44 -10.35 -5.00 7.65
C SER A 44 -11.33 -4.80 6.49
N ASN A 45 -12.46 -4.19 6.80
CA ASN A 45 -13.42 -3.69 5.80
C ASN A 45 -14.03 -4.76 4.85
N MET A 46 -14.41 -5.91 5.38
CA MET A 46 -15.02 -7.01 4.63
C MET A 46 -16.52 -6.82 4.31
N GLY A 47 -17.15 -5.71 4.72
CA GLY A 47 -18.61 -5.54 4.69
C GLY A 47 -19.29 -5.74 3.32
N LYS A 48 -18.60 -5.44 2.20
CA LYS A 48 -19.14 -5.74 0.86
C LYS A 48 -18.93 -7.20 0.45
N VAL A 49 -17.98 -7.88 1.07
CA VAL A 49 -17.60 -9.27 0.79
C VAL A 49 -18.42 -10.25 1.64
N GLU A 50 -18.88 -9.82 2.82
CA GLU A 50 -19.63 -10.64 3.78
C GLU A 50 -20.87 -11.31 3.17
N LYS A 51 -21.55 -10.64 2.25
CA LYS A 51 -22.76 -11.17 1.57
C LYS A 51 -22.48 -12.41 0.71
N ASN A 52 -21.24 -12.57 0.24
CA ASN A 52 -20.81 -13.64 -0.65
C ASN A 52 -20.07 -14.76 0.08
N LEU A 53 -19.93 -14.65 1.40
CA LEU A 53 -19.26 -15.66 2.20
C LEU A 53 -20.22 -16.71 2.72
N PRO A 54 -19.81 -17.98 2.82
CA PRO A 54 -20.62 -19.02 3.47
C PRO A 54 -21.03 -18.62 4.89
N LYS A 55 -22.27 -18.89 5.29
CA LYS A 55 -22.89 -18.46 6.56
C LYS A 55 -22.14 -18.90 7.84
N ASN A 56 -21.13 -19.76 7.73
CA ASN A 56 -20.40 -20.34 8.86
C ASN A 56 -19.00 -19.72 9.05
N PHE A 57 -18.79 -18.51 8.55
CA PHE A 57 -17.52 -17.81 8.70
C PHE A 57 -17.47 -16.94 9.94
N ASP A 58 -16.43 -17.18 10.77
CA ASP A 58 -16.09 -16.30 11.88
C ASP A 58 -15.25 -15.12 11.34
N ILE A 59 -15.87 -13.95 11.24
CA ILE A 59 -15.22 -12.72 10.76
C ILE A 59 -14.70 -11.96 11.96
N LYS A 60 -13.39 -11.93 12.11
CA LYS A 60 -12.73 -11.01 13.05
C LYS A 60 -12.27 -9.77 12.29
N SER A 61 -13.16 -8.79 12.15
CA SER A 61 -12.79 -7.46 11.68
C SER A 61 -12.07 -6.71 12.80
N LYS A 62 -10.88 -6.18 12.52
CA LYS A 62 -10.20 -5.25 13.43
C LYS A 62 -10.07 -3.91 12.69
N ASN A 63 -10.94 -2.97 13.03
CA ASN A 63 -10.84 -1.60 12.56
C ASN A 63 -9.57 -0.94 13.17
N ASN A 64 -8.85 -0.17 12.36
CA ASN A 64 -7.76 0.75 12.76
C ASN A 64 -6.36 0.17 13.01
N LEU A 65 -5.89 -0.81 12.26
CA LEU A 65 -4.50 -1.24 12.31
C LEU A 65 -3.73 -0.81 11.06
N LYS A 66 -2.48 -0.32 11.26
CA LYS A 66 -1.54 -0.05 10.14
C LYS A 66 -1.33 -1.33 9.33
N VAL A 67 -1.26 -1.21 8.00
CA VAL A 67 -1.24 -2.34 7.03
C VAL A 67 -0.30 -3.48 7.42
N HIS A 68 0.92 -3.18 7.83
CA HIS A 68 1.88 -4.20 8.27
C HIS A 68 1.47 -4.90 9.57
N ARG A 69 0.83 -4.17 10.48
CA ARG A 69 0.37 -4.71 11.74
C ARG A 69 -0.77 -5.70 11.55
N GLU A 70 -1.69 -5.45 10.62
CA GLU A 70 -2.77 -6.39 10.28
C GLU A 70 -2.23 -7.71 9.74
N LEU A 71 -1.25 -7.67 8.85
CA LEU A 71 -0.59 -8.86 8.33
C LEU A 71 0.07 -9.67 9.45
N LEU A 72 0.85 -9.01 10.32
CA LEU A 72 1.53 -9.67 11.44
C LEU A 72 0.54 -10.28 12.43
N LEU A 73 -0.56 -9.59 12.76
CA LEU A 73 -1.60 -10.13 13.62
C LEU A 73 -2.31 -11.34 12.99
N SER A 74 -2.56 -11.28 11.68
CA SER A 74 -3.18 -12.38 10.95
C SER A 74 -2.30 -13.61 10.91
N LEU A 75 -0.99 -13.43 10.72
CA LEU A 75 0.01 -14.50 10.79
C LEU A 75 0.09 -15.06 12.22
N GLY A 76 0.02 -14.23 13.25
CA GLY A 76 -0.03 -14.65 14.65
C GLY A 76 -1.24 -15.54 14.95
N GLU A 77 -2.43 -15.13 14.53
CA GLU A 77 -3.64 -15.97 14.68
C GLU A 77 -3.51 -17.29 13.89
N ALA A 78 -2.92 -17.26 12.69
CA ALA A 78 -2.66 -18.48 11.94
C ALA A 78 -1.70 -19.42 12.67
N THR A 79 -0.61 -18.92 13.25
CA THR A 79 0.33 -19.74 14.04
C THR A 79 -0.34 -20.34 15.27
N LYS A 80 -1.24 -19.58 15.91
CA LYS A 80 -2.03 -20.08 17.07
C LYS A 80 -2.96 -21.23 16.69
N ILE A 81 -3.57 -21.16 15.49
CA ILE A 81 -4.45 -22.22 14.99
C ILE A 81 -3.66 -23.48 14.65
N ILE A 82 -2.47 -23.33 14.07
CA ILE A 82 -1.63 -24.47 13.62
C ILE A 82 -0.93 -25.16 14.78
N GLY A 83 -0.31 -24.41 15.68
CA GLY A 83 0.58 -24.94 16.71
C GLY A 83 0.26 -24.49 18.13
N GLY A 84 -0.96 -23.97 18.36
CA GLY A 84 -1.42 -23.55 19.67
C GLY A 84 -0.69 -22.32 20.22
N VAL A 85 -0.83 -22.13 21.54
CA VAL A 85 -0.27 -20.95 22.23
C VAL A 85 1.25 -20.94 22.21
N GLU A 86 1.89 -22.10 22.21
CA GLU A 86 3.35 -22.18 22.20
C GLU A 86 3.95 -21.63 20.90
N LEU A 87 3.43 -22.04 19.75
CA LEU A 87 3.89 -21.51 18.45
C LEU A 87 3.57 -20.03 18.30
N TYR A 88 2.42 -19.59 18.81
CA TYR A 88 2.05 -18.18 18.84
C TYR A 88 3.03 -17.33 19.67
N ASN A 89 3.44 -17.81 20.85
CA ASN A 89 4.41 -17.10 21.68
C ASN A 89 5.80 -17.01 20.99
N LYS A 90 6.27 -18.10 20.39
CA LYS A 90 7.50 -18.09 19.57
C LYS A 90 7.43 -17.08 18.42
N TYR A 91 6.27 -17.00 17.76
CA TYR A 91 6.04 -16.00 16.72
C TYR A 91 6.10 -14.57 17.28
N LEU A 92 5.48 -14.28 18.43
CA LEU A 92 5.53 -12.96 19.06
C LEU A 92 6.95 -12.57 19.48
N GLU A 93 7.74 -13.51 19.99
CA GLU A 93 9.16 -13.27 20.30
C GLU A 93 9.96 -12.96 19.03
N TYR A 94 9.71 -13.71 17.96
CA TYR A 94 10.37 -13.49 16.67
C TYR A 94 10.08 -12.09 16.12
N ILE A 95 8.83 -11.65 16.05
CA ILE A 95 8.47 -10.34 15.51
C ILE A 95 8.91 -9.16 16.40
N LYS A 96 9.15 -9.39 17.70
CA LYS A 96 9.76 -8.41 18.60
C LYS A 96 11.26 -8.28 18.40
N LYS A 97 11.93 -9.40 18.11
CA LYS A 97 13.39 -9.48 17.97
C LYS A 97 13.86 -9.01 16.60
N TYR A 98 13.09 -9.25 15.56
CA TYR A 98 13.47 -8.94 14.18
C TYR A 98 12.57 -7.88 13.61
N GLU A 99 13.17 -6.77 13.15
CA GLU A 99 12.47 -5.78 12.36
C GLU A 99 12.20 -6.35 10.96
N ILE A 100 10.92 -6.61 10.66
CA ILE A 100 10.52 -7.13 9.35
C ILE A 100 10.40 -5.94 8.41
N LYS A 101 11.37 -5.80 7.51
CA LYS A 101 11.36 -4.81 6.43
C LYS A 101 10.82 -5.46 5.16
N TYR A 102 9.87 -4.78 4.53
CA TYR A 102 9.34 -5.18 3.24
C TYR A 102 9.79 -4.17 2.19
N PRO A 103 10.75 -4.52 1.30
CA PRO A 103 11.17 -3.63 0.22
C PRO A 103 9.97 -3.17 -0.61
N HIS A 104 9.97 -1.91 -1.01
CA HIS A 104 8.92 -1.29 -1.85
C HIS A 104 7.50 -1.27 -1.26
N ARG A 105 7.36 -1.47 0.07
CA ARG A 105 6.09 -1.36 0.80
C ARG A 105 6.26 -0.47 2.01
N MET A 106 5.90 0.80 1.88
CA MET A 106 6.14 1.81 2.92
C MET A 106 7.56 1.75 3.49
N GLU A 107 8.52 1.45 2.61
CA GLU A 107 9.94 1.33 2.95
C GLU A 107 10.53 2.72 3.20
N GLN A 108 10.78 3.06 4.47
CA GLN A 108 11.61 4.22 4.80
C GLN A 108 13.05 3.85 4.44
N PHE A 109 13.63 4.49 3.44
CA PHE A 109 14.95 4.13 2.92
C PHE A 109 15.99 5.24 3.05
N PHE A 110 15.54 6.50 3.21
CA PHE A 110 16.43 7.65 3.35
C PHE A 110 15.80 8.72 4.24
N GLU A 111 16.65 9.42 5.00
CA GLU A 111 16.28 10.55 5.87
C GLU A 111 17.35 11.63 5.78
N LEU A 112 16.94 12.85 5.46
CA LEU A 112 17.79 14.04 5.51
C LEU A 112 17.55 14.75 6.83
N LYS A 113 18.34 14.42 7.84
CA LYS A 113 18.10 14.80 9.24
C LYS A 113 18.14 16.30 9.48
N ASN A 114 19.11 17.02 8.89
CA ASN A 114 19.27 18.47 9.04
C ASN A 114 18.05 19.27 8.56
N LYS A 115 17.28 18.73 7.61
CA LYS A 115 16.05 19.35 7.07
C LYS A 115 14.78 18.65 7.56
N ASN A 116 14.90 17.58 8.35
CA ASN A 116 13.76 16.73 8.76
C ASN A 116 12.91 16.29 7.56
N ILE A 117 13.55 15.70 6.54
CA ILE A 117 12.87 15.15 5.38
C ILE A 117 13.03 13.63 5.38
N THR A 118 11.90 12.91 5.27
CA THR A 118 11.91 11.45 5.24
C THR A 118 11.35 10.94 3.93
N PHE A 119 12.01 9.96 3.33
CA PHE A 119 11.65 9.38 2.04
C PHE A 119 11.14 7.94 2.19
N PHE A 120 9.96 7.69 1.62
CA PHE A 120 9.31 6.39 1.62
C PHE A 120 9.11 5.85 0.20
N ASN A 121 9.50 4.59 0.00
CA ASN A 121 9.25 3.85 -1.21
C ASN A 121 8.09 2.87 -1.00
N ASP A 122 6.99 3.11 -1.69
CA ASP A 122 5.80 2.27 -1.71
C ASP A 122 5.41 1.92 -3.15
N SER A 123 6.41 1.60 -3.98
CA SER A 123 6.21 1.26 -5.39
C SER A 123 5.27 0.07 -5.60
N LYS A 124 5.05 -0.76 -4.58
CA LYS A 124 4.08 -1.87 -4.63
C LYS A 124 2.63 -1.43 -4.53
N ALA A 125 2.32 -0.20 -4.15
CA ALA A 125 0.98 0.36 -4.21
C ALA A 125 0.58 0.60 -5.67
N THR A 126 -0.07 -0.37 -6.29
CA THR A 126 -0.41 -0.39 -7.73
C THR A 126 -1.89 -0.11 -7.99
N ASN A 127 -2.64 0.34 -6.99
CA ASN A 127 -4.04 0.74 -7.09
C ASN A 127 -4.35 1.90 -6.12
N TYR A 128 -5.48 2.59 -6.33
CA TYR A 128 -5.87 3.76 -5.54
C TYR A 128 -6.11 3.46 -4.07
N HIS A 129 -6.66 2.29 -3.78
CA HIS A 129 -6.89 1.90 -2.39
C HIS A 129 -5.58 1.83 -1.60
N ALA A 130 -4.55 1.20 -2.17
CA ALA A 130 -3.24 1.10 -1.52
C ALA A 130 -2.62 2.47 -1.27
N VAL A 131 -2.66 3.39 -2.25
CA VAL A 131 -2.19 4.77 -2.07
C VAL A 131 -2.98 5.50 -0.99
N SER A 132 -4.31 5.40 -1.01
CA SER A 132 -5.17 6.04 0.00
C SER A 132 -4.86 5.53 1.42
N GLU A 133 -4.61 4.24 1.59
CA GLU A 133 -4.21 3.71 2.91
C GLU A 133 -2.79 4.15 3.32
N ALA A 134 -1.86 4.22 2.35
CA ALA A 134 -0.51 4.69 2.60
C ALA A 134 -0.50 6.17 3.05
N THR A 135 -1.26 7.04 2.38
CA THR A 135 -1.33 8.47 2.72
C THR A 135 -1.87 8.73 4.12
N LYS A 136 -2.84 7.93 4.59
CA LYS A 136 -3.42 8.05 5.95
C LYS A 136 -2.41 7.82 7.08
N LEU A 137 -1.29 7.17 6.81
CA LEU A 137 -0.27 6.93 7.83
C LEU A 137 0.43 8.22 8.29
N PHE A 138 0.31 9.31 7.52
CA PHE A 138 0.93 10.60 7.79
C PHE A 138 -0.03 11.66 8.34
N THR A 139 -1.32 11.35 8.45
CA THR A 139 -2.40 12.29 8.87
C THR A 139 -2.13 12.97 10.23
N SER A 140 -1.40 12.31 11.12
CA SER A 140 -1.08 12.83 12.47
C SER A 140 0.26 13.55 12.54
N GLY A 141 1.01 13.60 11.45
CA GLY A 141 2.32 14.26 11.37
C GLY A 141 2.19 15.79 11.30
N LYS A 142 3.30 16.47 11.62
CA LYS A 142 3.44 17.92 11.42
C LYS A 142 4.15 18.23 10.10
N GLU A 143 4.63 17.21 9.41
CA GLU A 143 5.33 17.34 8.15
C GLU A 143 4.35 17.63 7.01
N GLU A 144 4.80 18.39 6.03
CA GLU A 144 4.09 18.53 4.75
C GLU A 144 4.45 17.36 3.83
N GLY A 145 3.45 16.82 3.13
CA GLY A 145 3.62 15.67 2.25
C GLY A 145 3.86 16.05 0.80
N ILE A 146 4.77 15.32 0.14
CA ILE A 146 4.91 15.24 -1.31
C ILE A 146 4.56 13.81 -1.72
N LEU A 147 3.48 13.66 -2.50
CA LEU A 147 3.08 12.37 -3.06
C LEU A 147 3.56 12.27 -4.51
N ILE A 148 4.18 11.16 -4.86
CA ILE A 148 4.61 10.87 -6.23
C ILE A 148 3.84 9.67 -6.73
N LEU A 149 3.07 9.88 -7.80
CA LEU A 149 2.27 8.86 -8.48
C LEU A 149 2.97 8.43 -9.76
N HIS A 150 2.73 7.19 -10.21
CA HIS A 150 3.34 6.69 -11.43
C HIS A 150 2.68 5.40 -11.93
N GLY A 151 2.55 5.27 -13.24
CA GLY A 151 2.23 4.02 -13.92
C GLY A 151 0.84 3.98 -14.57
N ILE A 152 0.45 2.82 -15.07
CA ILE A 152 -0.82 2.60 -15.74
C ILE A 152 -1.89 2.31 -14.70
N THR A 153 -2.90 3.17 -14.61
CA THR A 153 -4.02 2.96 -13.71
C THR A 153 -4.92 1.83 -14.22
N LYS A 154 -5.40 1.01 -13.27
CA LYS A 154 -6.37 -0.07 -13.53
C LYS A 154 -7.77 0.29 -13.05
N GLU A 155 -7.94 1.50 -12.60
CA GLU A 155 -9.19 1.98 -12.02
C GLU A 155 -10.20 2.35 -13.10
N THR A 156 -11.46 2.17 -12.79
CA THR A 156 -12.55 2.65 -13.66
C THR A 156 -12.62 4.17 -13.64
N VAL A 157 -13.21 4.75 -14.69
CA VAL A 157 -13.37 6.20 -14.86
C VAL A 157 -14.13 6.87 -13.70
N GLU A 158 -14.91 6.11 -12.95
CA GLU A 158 -15.72 6.59 -11.82
C GLU A 158 -14.94 6.65 -10.50
N ASN A 159 -13.86 5.87 -10.38
CA ASN A 159 -13.06 5.82 -9.17
C ASN A 159 -12.15 7.06 -9.07
N LYS A 160 -12.16 7.69 -7.90
CA LYS A 160 -11.29 8.82 -7.57
C LYS A 160 -10.31 8.43 -6.49
N LEU A 161 -9.05 8.85 -6.63
CA LEU A 161 -8.08 8.76 -5.56
C LEU A 161 -8.30 9.92 -4.58
N ASN A 162 -8.69 9.60 -3.36
CA ASN A 162 -8.80 10.58 -2.28
C ASN A 162 -7.43 10.76 -1.62
N LEU A 163 -7.00 12.01 -1.53
CA LEU A 163 -5.72 12.39 -0.94
C LEU A 163 -5.92 12.85 0.51
N ASP A 164 -4.97 12.49 1.37
CA ASP A 164 -4.93 13.08 2.71
C ASP A 164 -4.45 14.54 2.62
N PRO A 165 -5.05 15.49 3.37
CA PRO A 165 -4.71 16.91 3.32
C PRO A 165 -3.26 17.26 3.71
N VAL A 166 -2.53 16.33 4.31
CA VAL A 166 -1.11 16.52 4.62
C VAL A 166 -0.26 16.67 3.35
N PHE A 167 -0.68 16.05 2.24
CA PHE A 167 0.01 16.11 0.96
C PHE A 167 -0.30 17.43 0.26
N LYS A 168 0.69 18.32 0.26
CA LYS A 168 0.63 19.66 -0.38
C LYS A 168 0.98 19.63 -1.85
N TYR A 169 1.83 18.68 -2.24
CA TYR A 169 2.25 18.51 -3.62
C TYR A 169 1.97 17.08 -4.07
N VAL A 170 1.46 16.96 -5.30
CA VAL A 170 1.29 15.66 -5.97
C VAL A 170 1.96 15.71 -7.33
N ILE A 171 2.98 14.89 -7.52
CA ILE A 171 3.73 14.80 -8.77
C ILE A 171 3.17 13.65 -9.59
N ILE A 172 2.77 13.94 -10.83
CA ILE A 172 2.06 12.99 -11.71
C ILE A 172 2.68 13.06 -13.11
N PRO A 173 3.07 11.92 -13.73
CA PRO A 173 3.42 11.88 -15.15
C PRO A 173 2.22 12.29 -16.03
N GLU A 174 2.49 13.04 -17.12
CA GLU A 174 1.46 13.55 -18.04
C GLU A 174 0.65 12.42 -18.71
N ASP A 175 1.26 11.26 -18.90
CA ASP A 175 0.62 10.08 -19.49
C ASP A 175 -0.21 9.25 -18.51
N MET A 176 -0.15 9.57 -17.22
CA MET A 176 -0.93 8.88 -16.20
C MET A 176 -2.36 9.39 -16.14
N ASN A 177 -3.32 8.60 -16.64
CA ASN A 177 -4.74 8.94 -16.55
C ASN A 177 -5.28 8.65 -15.15
N ILE A 178 -5.27 9.69 -14.28
CA ILE A 178 -5.73 9.60 -12.89
C ILE A 178 -6.83 10.62 -12.62
N LYS A 179 -7.83 10.23 -11.83
CA LYS A 179 -8.83 11.14 -11.25
C LYS A 179 -8.58 11.29 -9.76
N LEU A 180 -8.32 12.51 -9.36
CA LEU A 180 -8.23 12.88 -7.95
C LEU A 180 -9.61 13.24 -7.39
N GLY A 181 -9.84 12.92 -6.13
CA GLY A 181 -10.96 13.42 -5.35
C GLY A 181 -10.76 14.91 -5.00
N ASP A 182 -11.58 15.42 -4.11
CA ASP A 182 -11.44 16.81 -3.62
C ASP A 182 -10.13 16.94 -2.84
N HIS A 183 -9.31 17.91 -3.20
CA HIS A 183 -7.99 18.14 -2.58
C HIS A 183 -7.59 19.63 -2.66
N ASN A 184 -6.67 20.02 -1.78
CA ASN A 184 -6.01 21.32 -1.78
C ASN A 184 -4.54 21.25 -2.22
N ALA A 185 -4.10 20.08 -2.72
CA ALA A 185 -2.74 19.87 -3.17
C ALA A 185 -2.47 20.59 -4.50
N GLU A 186 -1.27 21.11 -4.65
CA GLU A 186 -0.73 21.56 -5.92
C GLU A 186 -0.34 20.34 -6.76
N ILE A 187 -0.86 20.26 -7.99
CA ILE A 187 -0.57 19.18 -8.92
C ILE A 187 0.56 19.60 -9.85
N ILE A 188 1.63 18.84 -9.85
CA ILE A 188 2.80 19.07 -10.67
C ILE A 188 2.90 17.96 -11.70
N HIS A 189 2.70 18.30 -12.96
CA HIS A 189 2.85 17.35 -14.05
C HIS A 189 4.30 17.27 -14.52
N ILE A 190 4.79 16.06 -14.75
CA ILE A 190 6.11 15.77 -15.32
C ILE A 190 5.94 14.98 -16.62
N LYS A 191 6.75 15.28 -17.63
CA LYS A 191 6.69 14.57 -18.92
C LYS A 191 7.03 13.08 -18.77
N HIS A 192 8.04 12.80 -17.96
CA HIS A 192 8.52 11.45 -17.72
C HIS A 192 9.11 11.34 -16.32
N ILE A 193 9.14 10.15 -15.74
CA ILE A 193 9.68 9.90 -14.40
C ILE A 193 11.16 10.36 -14.25
N SER A 194 11.92 10.42 -15.33
CA SER A 194 13.29 10.94 -15.32
C SER A 194 13.38 12.44 -14.96
N ASN A 195 12.28 13.20 -15.10
CA ASN A 195 12.22 14.60 -14.68
C ASN A 195 11.96 14.77 -13.19
N LEU A 196 11.76 13.67 -12.45
CA LEU A 196 11.40 13.70 -11.04
C LEU A 196 12.45 14.46 -10.20
N LYS A 197 13.73 14.23 -10.46
CA LYS A 197 14.85 14.90 -9.75
C LYS A 197 14.73 16.42 -9.84
N ASP A 198 14.51 16.95 -11.05
CA ASP A 198 14.45 18.40 -11.30
C ASP A 198 13.27 19.08 -10.60
N VAL A 199 12.15 18.35 -10.47
CA VAL A 199 10.96 18.83 -9.76
C VAL A 199 11.16 18.76 -8.25
N LEU A 200 11.69 17.65 -7.75
CA LEU A 200 11.93 17.50 -6.30
C LEU A 200 12.89 18.58 -5.77
N VAL A 201 13.94 18.93 -6.51
CA VAL A 201 14.85 20.01 -6.10
C VAL A 201 14.12 21.35 -5.88
N LYS A 202 13.04 21.61 -6.63
CA LYS A 202 12.25 22.87 -6.54
C LYS A 202 11.23 22.87 -5.40
N VAL A 203 10.68 21.70 -5.03
CA VAL A 203 9.61 21.60 -4.03
C VAL A 203 10.06 21.08 -2.67
N LEU A 204 11.27 20.49 -2.61
CA LEU A 204 11.82 20.05 -1.33
C LEU A 204 12.15 21.23 -0.44
N ASN A 205 11.61 21.17 0.77
CA ASN A 205 11.84 22.14 1.84
C ASN A 205 12.04 21.38 3.15
N SER A 206 12.26 22.06 4.26
CA SER A 206 12.37 21.40 5.56
C SER A 206 11.01 20.87 6.05
N ASN A 207 11.09 19.84 6.90
CA ASN A 207 9.95 19.28 7.61
C ASN A 207 8.91 18.63 6.68
N GLN A 208 9.40 17.75 5.81
CA GLN A 208 8.57 17.10 4.79
C GLN A 208 8.67 15.57 4.82
N VAL A 209 7.60 14.94 4.34
CA VAL A 209 7.60 13.53 3.97
C VAL A 209 7.43 13.38 2.46
N VAL A 210 8.29 12.60 1.83
CA VAL A 210 8.22 12.26 0.41
C VAL A 210 7.79 10.81 0.27
N LEU A 211 6.62 10.60 -0.30
CA LEU A 211 6.01 9.29 -0.48
C LEU A 211 5.90 8.93 -1.97
N PHE A 212 6.64 7.92 -2.41
CA PHE A 212 6.48 7.31 -3.72
C PHE A 212 5.49 6.16 -3.63
N SER A 213 4.20 6.44 -3.81
CA SER A 213 3.10 5.47 -3.76
C SER A 213 2.29 5.55 -5.05
N CYS A 214 2.51 4.63 -5.95
CA CYS A 214 2.37 4.83 -7.39
C CYS A 214 0.92 4.86 -7.92
N GLY A 215 0.00 4.09 -7.36
CA GLY A 215 -1.41 4.04 -7.80
C GLY A 215 -1.66 3.35 -9.15
N GLY A 216 -0.59 2.99 -9.88
CA GLY A 216 -0.64 2.30 -11.16
C GLY A 216 0.38 1.18 -11.29
N SER A 217 0.18 0.29 -12.27
CA SER A 217 1.17 -0.74 -12.60
C SER A 217 2.42 -0.12 -13.22
N SER A 218 3.56 -0.81 -13.10
CA SER A 218 4.86 -0.28 -13.54
C SER A 218 5.18 -0.49 -15.02
N PHE A 219 4.36 -1.26 -15.73
CA PHE A 219 4.68 -1.84 -17.03
C PHE A 219 4.74 -0.86 -18.20
N ASN A 220 4.49 0.45 -17.98
CA ASN A 220 4.76 1.47 -18.99
C ASN A 220 6.24 1.76 -19.15
N ASP A 221 7.01 1.84 -18.04
CA ASP A 221 8.41 2.27 -18.04
C ASP A 221 9.37 1.25 -17.40
N PHE A 222 8.85 0.28 -16.65
CA PHE A 222 9.63 -0.65 -15.87
C PHE A 222 9.13 -2.09 -15.99
N GLU A 223 10.04 -3.05 -15.90
CA GLU A 223 9.74 -4.47 -15.95
C GLU A 223 8.80 -4.90 -14.81
N ASP A 224 9.00 -4.36 -13.62
CA ASP A 224 8.16 -4.60 -12.46
C ASP A 224 8.21 -3.43 -11.45
N TYR A 225 7.44 -3.56 -10.36
CA TYR A 225 7.41 -2.56 -9.29
C TYR A 225 8.73 -2.48 -8.50
N GLN A 226 9.56 -3.53 -8.49
CA GLN A 226 10.84 -3.56 -7.77
C GLN A 226 11.84 -2.68 -8.51
N VAL A 227 11.98 -2.88 -9.83
CA VAL A 227 12.82 -2.05 -10.69
C VAL A 227 12.40 -0.58 -10.60
N ARG A 228 11.09 -0.29 -10.62
CA ARG A 228 10.56 1.06 -10.44
C ARG A 228 10.91 1.65 -9.07
N GLY A 229 10.78 0.88 -8.02
CA GLY A 229 11.11 1.34 -6.66
C GLY A 229 12.61 1.56 -6.45
N ASP A 230 13.45 0.73 -7.05
CA ASP A 230 14.90 0.92 -7.02
C ASP A 230 15.33 2.13 -7.85
N TYR A 231 14.70 2.38 -9.00
CA TYR A 231 14.89 3.60 -9.76
C TYR A 231 14.62 4.85 -8.92
N PHE A 232 13.49 4.89 -8.20
CA PHE A 232 13.17 6.00 -7.29
C PHE A 232 14.24 6.17 -6.20
N LYS A 233 14.64 5.09 -5.52
CA LYS A 233 15.68 5.16 -4.49
C LYS A 233 16.99 5.72 -5.04
N ASN A 234 17.43 5.21 -6.20
CA ASN A 234 18.65 5.67 -6.84
C ASN A 234 18.55 7.15 -7.28
N THR A 235 17.38 7.59 -7.75
CA THR A 235 17.13 8.99 -8.07
C THR A 235 17.35 9.88 -6.84
N ILE A 236 16.75 9.55 -5.70
CA ILE A 236 16.92 10.32 -4.46
C ILE A 236 18.37 10.32 -3.98
N LEU A 237 19.01 9.14 -3.94
CA LEU A 237 20.40 9.02 -3.50
C LEU A 237 21.38 9.77 -4.41
N SER A 238 21.05 9.97 -5.69
CA SER A 238 21.86 10.74 -6.64
C SER A 238 21.67 12.26 -6.54
N MET A 239 20.77 12.75 -5.68
CA MET A 239 20.46 14.18 -5.60
C MET A 239 21.50 15.01 -4.85
N GLU A 240 22.57 14.40 -4.31
CA GLU A 240 23.57 15.11 -3.49
C GLU A 240 22.90 16.06 -2.47
N LEU A 241 21.88 15.55 -1.79
CA LEU A 241 21.21 16.27 -0.73
C LEU A 241 22.24 16.37 0.43
N GLN A 242 22.94 17.51 0.49
CA GLN A 242 23.99 17.71 1.49
C GLN A 242 23.35 17.83 2.87
N ASP A 243 23.88 17.06 3.80
CA ASP A 243 23.77 17.32 5.22
C ASP A 243 24.79 18.44 5.57
N ASP A 244 24.44 19.71 5.27
CA ASP A 244 25.22 20.88 5.72
C ASP A 244 25.04 21.10 7.22
#